data_f617ec529cd670ce39259ff1683bc0ab
#
_entry.id   f617ec529cd670ce39259ff1683bc0ab
#
_cell.length_a   1.000
_cell.length_b   1.000
_cell.length_c   1.000
_cell.angle_alpha   90.00
_cell.angle_beta   90.00
_cell.angle_gamma   90.00
#
_symmetry.space_group_name_H-M   'P 1'
#
loop_
_entity.id
_entity.type
_entity.pdbx_description
1 polymer ?
#
loop_
_entity_poly.entity_id
_entity_poly.type
_entity_poly.pdbx_seq_one_letter_code
_entity_poly.pdbx_strand_id
1 'polypeptide(L)'
;MSAARITHSIVKTQHNLDDLDEFIDWVDRLDGGGISKEDFLSDHPIVTLSRSVDARECPSTARWVAKSISDGVSIEEILNNPIVDKFVQKKFQESKIIDSIIDTTLRIENRLAIVRFDGTGTRTGGYRITALVGDACDARIIIHGDEEGSISGKIPPLGASFYTNSFLHKNGGLVDLTLLATAFDEDGGGHSNACGCRIIPLDELGTAENRKPSVEDIDDNISRWLEIWNNHYPNS
;
A
#
# COMPACT_ATOMS: atom_id res chain seq x y z
N MET A 1 -3.82 -7.93 15.55
CA MET A 1 -2.64 -8.59 16.18
C MET A 1 -1.85 -9.28 15.09
N SER A 2 -0.59 -8.97 14.96
CA SER A 2 0.33 -9.53 13.95
C SER A 2 0.79 -10.95 14.32
N ALA A 3 1.27 -11.71 13.32
CA ALA A 3 1.90 -13.01 13.56
C ALA A 3 3.13 -12.88 14.48
N ALA A 4 3.90 -11.79 14.35
CA ALA A 4 5.03 -11.48 15.21
C ALA A 4 4.61 -11.34 16.68
N ARG A 5 3.53 -10.62 16.97
CA ARG A 5 2.99 -10.47 18.33
C ARG A 5 2.54 -11.80 18.93
N ILE A 6 1.84 -12.63 18.15
CA ILE A 6 1.40 -13.95 18.61
C ILE A 6 2.60 -14.82 18.96
N THR A 7 3.58 -14.89 18.06
CA THR A 7 4.82 -15.67 18.26
C THR A 7 5.57 -15.19 19.49
N HIS A 8 5.79 -13.87 19.61
CA HIS A 8 6.45 -13.26 20.76
C HIS A 8 5.75 -13.63 22.08
N SER A 9 4.42 -13.51 22.16
CA SER A 9 3.65 -13.83 23.36
C SER A 9 3.80 -15.29 23.80
N ILE A 10 3.90 -16.22 22.84
CA ILE A 10 4.10 -17.64 23.12
C ILE A 10 5.52 -17.90 23.60
N VAL A 11 6.53 -17.39 22.88
CA VAL A 11 7.96 -17.66 23.16
C VAL A 11 8.39 -16.96 24.46
N LYS A 12 7.86 -15.76 24.76
CA LYS A 12 8.13 -15.03 26.00
C LYS A 12 7.79 -15.81 27.28
N THR A 13 6.89 -16.80 27.18
CA THR A 13 6.59 -17.69 28.33
C THR A 13 7.77 -18.59 28.72
N GLN A 14 8.75 -18.80 27.82
CA GLN A 14 9.88 -19.71 28.01
C GLN A 14 11.25 -19.01 27.95
N HIS A 15 11.27 -17.79 27.41
CA HIS A 15 12.51 -17.01 27.20
C HIS A 15 12.27 -15.56 27.65
N ASN A 16 13.32 -14.92 28.18
CA ASN A 16 13.28 -13.48 28.42
C ASN A 16 13.43 -12.75 27.07
N LEU A 17 12.38 -12.04 26.65
CA LEU A 17 12.31 -11.25 25.41
C LEU A 17 11.86 -9.79 25.71
N ASP A 18 12.05 -9.30 26.94
CA ASP A 18 11.62 -7.97 27.35
C ASP A 18 12.24 -6.86 26.49
N ASP A 19 13.46 -7.04 26.07
CA ASP A 19 14.19 -6.10 25.19
C ASP A 19 13.58 -5.98 23.78
N LEU A 20 12.73 -6.93 23.38
CA LEU A 20 12.01 -6.91 22.12
C LEU A 20 10.59 -6.33 22.21
N ASP A 21 10.07 -6.05 23.39
CA ASP A 21 8.67 -5.61 23.57
C ASP A 21 8.35 -4.37 22.73
N GLU A 22 9.17 -3.34 22.81
CA GLU A 22 8.98 -2.11 22.03
C GLU A 22 9.04 -2.37 20.51
N PHE A 23 10.03 -3.16 20.07
CA PHE A 23 10.14 -3.54 18.65
C PHE A 23 8.89 -4.28 18.17
N ILE A 24 8.40 -5.23 18.95
CA ILE A 24 7.18 -5.98 18.61
C ILE A 24 5.93 -5.10 18.63
N ASP A 25 5.85 -4.10 19.51
CA ASP A 25 4.77 -3.12 19.52
C ASP A 25 4.71 -2.32 18.21
N TRP A 26 5.85 -1.90 17.68
CA TRP A 26 5.94 -1.23 16.40
C TRP A 26 5.57 -2.16 15.22
N VAL A 27 6.08 -3.40 15.23
CA VAL A 27 5.76 -4.39 14.20
C VAL A 27 4.27 -4.69 14.20
N ASP A 28 3.64 -4.84 15.37
CA ASP A 28 2.21 -5.12 15.48
C ASP A 28 1.36 -3.96 14.93
N ARG A 29 1.74 -2.70 15.20
CA ARG A 29 1.09 -1.52 14.63
C ARG A 29 1.26 -1.39 13.12
N LEU A 30 2.46 -1.65 12.61
CA LEU A 30 2.76 -1.58 11.17
C LEU A 30 2.02 -2.66 10.38
N ASP A 31 2.03 -3.91 10.87
CA ASP A 31 1.44 -5.07 10.19
C ASP A 31 -0.09 -5.12 10.38
N GLY A 32 -0.56 -4.75 11.56
CA GLY A 32 -1.98 -4.76 11.91
C GLY A 32 -2.78 -3.53 11.46
N GLY A 33 -2.15 -2.58 10.77
CA GLY A 33 -2.81 -1.34 10.31
C GLY A 33 -3.14 -0.35 11.44
N GLY A 34 -2.57 -0.53 12.63
CA GLY A 34 -2.79 0.32 13.81
C GLY A 34 -1.81 1.49 13.94
N ILE A 35 -0.95 1.71 12.94
CA ILE A 35 -0.01 2.82 12.94
C ILE A 35 -0.77 4.16 12.75
N SER A 36 -0.39 5.20 13.51
CA SER A 36 -0.90 6.54 13.29
C SER A 36 -0.29 7.17 12.04
N LYS A 37 -0.94 8.22 11.51
CA LYS A 37 -0.39 9.00 10.39
C LYS A 37 0.94 9.65 10.76
N GLU A 38 1.03 10.21 11.97
CA GLU A 38 2.21 10.85 12.51
C GLU A 38 3.37 9.85 12.62
N ASP A 39 3.11 8.69 13.22
CA ASP A 39 4.10 7.60 13.31
C ASP A 39 4.53 7.11 11.92
N PHE A 40 3.56 6.94 11.01
CA PHE A 40 3.87 6.51 9.64
C PHE A 40 4.75 7.53 8.89
N LEU A 41 4.58 8.82 9.09
CA LEU A 41 5.39 9.87 8.44
C LEU A 41 6.67 10.18 9.20
N SER A 42 6.87 9.65 10.41
CA SER A 42 8.04 9.92 11.25
C SER A 42 9.32 9.28 10.70
N ASP A 43 10.45 9.81 11.16
CA ASP A 43 11.77 9.22 10.95
C ASP A 43 12.14 8.25 12.09
N HIS A 44 11.14 7.66 12.76
CA HIS A 44 11.38 6.70 13.83
C HIS A 44 12.23 5.53 13.29
N PRO A 45 13.29 5.09 14.01
CA PRO A 45 14.24 4.10 13.50
C PRO A 45 13.59 2.81 13.01
N ILE A 46 12.61 2.27 13.74
CA ILE A 46 11.91 1.03 13.35
C ILE A 46 11.07 1.25 12.08
N VAL A 47 10.42 2.40 11.95
CA VAL A 47 9.63 2.76 10.76
C VAL A 47 10.55 2.92 9.54
N THR A 48 11.67 3.60 9.72
CA THR A 48 12.70 3.76 8.68
C THR A 48 13.25 2.42 8.23
N LEU A 49 13.60 1.53 9.15
CA LEU A 49 14.09 0.19 8.84
C LEU A 49 13.05 -0.65 8.08
N SER A 50 11.79 -0.63 8.54
CA SER A 50 10.71 -1.41 7.93
C SER A 50 10.41 -0.99 6.48
N ARG A 51 10.58 0.30 6.15
CA ARG A 51 10.41 0.82 4.79
C ARG A 51 11.59 0.52 3.88
N SER A 52 12.79 0.36 4.46
CA SER A 52 14.03 0.32 3.70
C SER A 52 14.48 -1.09 3.35
N VAL A 53 14.19 -2.09 4.19
CA VAL A 53 14.64 -3.47 4.02
C VAL A 53 13.48 -4.38 3.68
N ASP A 54 13.29 -4.67 2.39
CA ASP A 54 12.31 -5.65 1.91
C ASP A 54 13.00 -7.01 1.68
N ALA A 55 12.52 -8.04 2.36
CA ALA A 55 13.08 -9.40 2.25
C ALA A 55 12.98 -9.99 0.83
N ARG A 56 12.07 -9.51 0.00
CA ARG A 56 11.91 -9.91 -1.41
C ARG A 56 12.96 -9.26 -2.31
N GLU A 57 13.33 -8.00 -2.03
CA GLU A 57 14.34 -7.27 -2.80
C GLU A 57 15.76 -7.57 -2.33
N CYS A 58 15.96 -7.73 -1.02
CA CYS A 58 17.28 -7.90 -0.39
C CYS A 58 17.31 -9.01 0.69
N PRO A 59 17.07 -10.29 0.34
CA PRO A 59 16.89 -11.37 1.32
C PRO A 59 18.10 -11.62 2.23
N SER A 60 19.31 -11.36 1.76
CA SER A 60 20.54 -11.50 2.58
C SER A 60 20.62 -10.41 3.64
N THR A 61 20.33 -9.15 3.27
CA THR A 61 20.31 -8.03 4.20
C THR A 61 19.18 -8.19 5.23
N ALA A 62 18.01 -8.62 4.81
CA ALA A 62 16.88 -8.87 5.72
C ALA A 62 17.22 -9.95 6.76
N ARG A 63 17.87 -11.04 6.35
CA ARG A 63 18.35 -12.08 7.29
C ARG A 63 19.42 -11.55 8.25
N TRP A 64 20.35 -10.74 7.74
CA TRP A 64 21.36 -10.12 8.59
C TRP A 64 20.73 -9.18 9.62
N VAL A 65 19.77 -8.34 9.21
CA VAL A 65 18.98 -7.46 10.12
C VAL A 65 18.26 -8.27 11.19
N ALA A 66 17.53 -9.32 10.81
CA ALA A 66 16.81 -10.17 11.76
C ALA A 66 17.77 -10.83 12.76
N LYS A 67 18.95 -11.29 12.29
CA LYS A 67 19.97 -11.84 13.19
C LYS A 67 20.54 -10.78 14.13
N SER A 68 20.85 -9.59 13.63
CA SER A 68 21.39 -8.48 14.43
C SER A 68 20.42 -8.08 15.55
N ILE A 69 19.11 -7.98 15.25
CA ILE A 69 18.09 -7.74 16.27
C ILE A 69 18.07 -8.85 17.31
N SER A 70 18.14 -10.12 16.87
CA SER A 70 18.20 -11.27 17.78
C SER A 70 19.47 -11.30 18.65
N ASP A 71 20.57 -10.74 18.15
CA ASP A 71 21.84 -10.63 18.88
C ASP A 71 21.89 -9.39 19.80
N GLY A 72 20.78 -8.59 19.89
CA GLY A 72 20.66 -7.42 20.74
C GLY A 72 21.31 -6.15 20.17
N VAL A 73 21.60 -6.10 18.87
CA VAL A 73 22.10 -4.89 18.20
C VAL A 73 20.98 -3.87 18.10
N SER A 74 21.23 -2.62 18.46
CA SER A 74 20.22 -1.56 18.40
C SER A 74 19.80 -1.24 16.95
N ILE A 75 18.56 -0.76 16.79
CA ILE A 75 18.04 -0.39 15.45
C ILE A 75 18.88 0.74 14.84
N GLU A 76 19.34 1.69 15.65
CA GLU A 76 20.21 2.77 15.23
C GLU A 76 21.54 2.27 14.68
N GLU A 77 22.17 1.30 15.34
CA GLU A 77 23.41 0.67 14.85
C GLU A 77 23.16 -0.08 13.54
N ILE A 78 22.01 -0.77 13.42
CA ILE A 78 21.62 -1.44 12.17
C ILE A 78 21.44 -0.43 11.04
N LEU A 79 20.77 0.70 11.28
CA LEU A 79 20.57 1.75 10.28
C LEU A 79 21.89 2.40 9.85
N ASN A 80 22.85 2.54 10.77
CA ASN A 80 24.19 3.07 10.49
C ASN A 80 25.10 2.10 9.70
N ASN A 81 24.66 0.85 9.48
CA ASN A 81 25.42 -0.09 8.64
C ASN A 81 25.43 0.40 7.18
N PRO A 82 26.59 0.53 6.51
CA PRO A 82 26.68 1.08 5.15
C PRO A 82 25.83 0.34 4.10
N ILE A 83 25.53 -0.94 4.31
CA ILE A 83 24.67 -1.71 3.41
C ILE A 83 23.21 -1.30 3.62
N VAL A 84 22.77 -1.17 4.88
CA VAL A 84 21.41 -0.77 5.22
C VAL A 84 21.16 0.70 4.83
N ASP A 85 22.12 1.59 5.11
CA ASP A 85 22.04 3.00 4.73
C ASP A 85 21.81 3.18 3.21
N LYS A 86 22.45 2.39 2.36
CA LYS A 86 22.18 2.42 0.91
C LYS A 86 20.73 2.14 0.58
N PHE A 87 20.07 1.21 1.26
CA PHE A 87 18.64 0.94 1.07
C PHE A 87 17.79 2.08 1.62
N VAL A 88 18.14 2.67 2.75
CA VAL A 88 17.49 3.85 3.31
C VAL A 88 17.51 5.00 2.30
N GLN A 89 18.71 5.34 1.76
CA GLN A 89 18.86 6.40 0.77
C GLN A 89 18.09 6.11 -0.53
N LYS A 90 18.14 4.85 -1.00
CA LYS A 90 17.36 4.44 -2.17
C LYS A 90 15.86 4.67 -1.94
N LYS A 91 15.31 4.21 -0.82
CA LYS A 91 13.88 4.37 -0.50
C LYS A 91 13.48 5.82 -0.29
N PHE A 92 14.36 6.65 0.24
CA PHE A 92 14.14 8.09 0.33
C PHE A 92 14.01 8.74 -1.06
N GLN A 93 14.87 8.37 -2.02
CA GLN A 93 14.76 8.88 -3.40
C GLN A 93 13.50 8.36 -4.10
N GLU A 94 13.17 7.07 -3.96
CA GLU A 94 11.93 6.49 -4.48
C GLU A 94 10.71 7.21 -3.91
N SER A 95 10.71 7.56 -2.63
CA SER A 95 9.62 8.29 -1.99
C SER A 95 9.40 9.67 -2.60
N LYS A 96 10.47 10.40 -2.95
CA LYS A 96 10.35 11.70 -3.63
C LYS A 96 9.72 11.58 -5.01
N ILE A 97 10.06 10.54 -5.76
CA ILE A 97 9.46 10.27 -7.07
C ILE A 97 7.96 9.97 -6.89
N ILE A 98 7.62 9.13 -5.92
CA ILE A 98 6.23 8.79 -5.60
C ILE A 98 5.44 10.05 -5.23
N ASP A 99 5.99 10.92 -4.36
CA ASP A 99 5.34 12.17 -3.98
C ASP A 99 5.08 13.07 -5.17
N SER A 100 6.06 13.22 -6.06
CA SER A 100 5.91 14.01 -7.28
C SER A 100 4.81 13.46 -8.20
N ILE A 101 4.69 12.12 -8.32
CA ILE A 101 3.61 11.50 -9.09
C ILE A 101 2.25 11.76 -8.42
N ILE A 102 2.16 11.60 -7.11
CA ILE A 102 0.93 11.91 -6.36
C ILE A 102 0.53 13.36 -6.59
N ASP A 103 1.45 14.32 -6.40
CA ASP A 103 1.18 15.75 -6.55
C ASP A 103 0.66 16.11 -7.95
N THR A 104 1.11 15.40 -8.99
CA THR A 104 0.74 15.69 -10.38
C THR A 104 -0.51 14.96 -10.85
N THR A 105 -0.86 13.82 -10.25
CA THR A 105 -1.95 12.96 -10.73
C THR A 105 -3.14 12.86 -9.76
N LEU A 106 -2.96 13.31 -8.51
CA LEU A 106 -4.02 13.25 -7.50
C LEU A 106 -5.22 14.09 -7.91
N ARG A 107 -6.37 13.47 -7.89
CA ARG A 107 -7.69 14.14 -7.86
C ARG A 107 -8.55 13.56 -6.76
N ILE A 108 -9.44 14.36 -6.20
CA ILE A 108 -10.36 13.93 -5.14
C ILE A 108 -11.77 14.26 -5.59
N GLU A 109 -12.63 13.26 -5.67
CA GLU A 109 -14.03 13.39 -6.03
C GLU A 109 -14.88 12.71 -4.96
N ASN A 110 -15.81 13.46 -4.38
CA ASN A 110 -16.68 12.98 -3.31
C ASN A 110 -15.93 12.13 -2.25
N ARG A 111 -14.79 12.66 -1.74
CA ARG A 111 -13.92 12.01 -0.74
C ARG A 111 -13.27 10.68 -1.19
N LEU A 112 -13.28 10.39 -2.48
CA LEU A 112 -12.51 9.32 -3.10
C LEU A 112 -11.27 9.92 -3.77
N ALA A 113 -10.08 9.58 -3.29
CA ALA A 113 -8.82 9.99 -3.89
C ALA A 113 -8.45 9.05 -5.04
N ILE A 114 -8.04 9.60 -6.17
CA ILE A 114 -7.64 8.85 -7.36
C ILE A 114 -6.23 9.28 -7.73
N VAL A 115 -5.32 8.33 -7.89
CA VAL A 115 -3.91 8.58 -8.23
C VAL A 115 -3.48 7.63 -9.34
N ARG A 116 -2.74 8.13 -10.32
CA ARG A 116 -2.28 7.36 -11.49
C ARG A 116 -0.77 7.13 -11.44
N PHE A 117 -0.38 5.87 -11.45
CA PHE A 117 1.00 5.38 -11.56
C PHE A 117 1.22 4.54 -12.82
N ASP A 118 0.21 4.46 -13.70
CA ASP A 118 0.32 3.74 -14.98
C ASP A 118 1.45 4.32 -15.84
N GLY A 119 2.19 3.46 -16.53
CA GLY A 119 3.32 3.84 -17.37
C GLY A 119 4.56 4.38 -16.64
N THR A 120 4.52 4.58 -15.31
CA THR A 120 5.67 5.15 -14.56
C THR A 120 6.70 4.10 -14.15
N GLY A 121 6.38 2.83 -14.22
CA GLY A 121 7.19 1.74 -13.67
C GLY A 121 7.32 1.75 -12.14
N THR A 122 6.61 2.66 -11.47
CA THR A 122 6.66 2.86 -10.02
C THR A 122 5.43 2.25 -9.35
N ARG A 123 5.64 1.70 -8.16
CA ARG A 123 4.57 1.20 -7.30
C ARG A 123 4.61 1.89 -5.94
N THR A 124 3.45 2.16 -5.38
CA THR A 124 3.34 2.66 -4.01
C THR A 124 2.33 1.87 -3.20
N GLY A 125 2.54 1.82 -1.91
CA GLY A 125 1.53 1.35 -0.96
C GLY A 125 0.49 2.42 -0.68
N GLY A 126 -0.73 1.98 -0.41
CA GLY A 126 -1.84 2.89 -0.13
C GLY A 126 -1.59 3.87 1.02
N TYR A 127 -0.85 3.49 2.05
CA TYR A 127 -0.61 4.33 3.22
C TYR A 127 0.01 5.71 2.89
N ARG A 128 0.96 5.75 1.94
CA ARG A 128 1.61 7.02 1.61
C ARG A 128 0.66 8.03 0.98
N ILE A 129 -0.19 7.59 0.07
CA ILE A 129 -1.22 8.45 -0.53
C ILE A 129 -2.15 8.98 0.56
N THR A 130 -2.66 8.08 1.41
CA THR A 130 -3.56 8.46 2.50
C THR A 130 -2.91 9.42 3.49
N ALA A 131 -1.63 9.21 3.81
CA ALA A 131 -0.89 10.09 4.72
C ALA A 131 -0.72 11.49 4.13
N LEU A 132 -0.50 11.63 2.82
CA LEU A 132 -0.38 12.91 2.14
C LEU A 132 -1.74 13.61 1.97
N VAL A 133 -2.77 12.86 1.55
CA VAL A 133 -4.13 13.41 1.34
C VAL A 133 -4.83 13.70 2.68
N GLY A 134 -4.53 12.93 3.72
CA GLY A 134 -5.10 13.10 5.06
C GLY A 134 -6.61 12.89 5.10
N ASP A 135 -7.31 13.78 5.80
CA ASP A 135 -8.74 13.67 6.08
C ASP A 135 -9.63 14.10 4.91
N ALA A 136 -9.03 14.48 3.78
CA ALA A 136 -9.78 14.87 2.59
C ALA A 136 -10.38 13.69 1.82
N CYS A 137 -9.99 12.45 2.14
CA CYS A 137 -10.54 11.26 1.50
C CYS A 137 -10.88 10.14 2.50
N ASP A 138 -11.92 9.36 2.19
CA ASP A 138 -12.31 8.17 2.95
C ASP A 138 -11.80 6.88 2.32
N ALA A 139 -11.56 6.90 1.02
CA ALA A 139 -10.96 5.81 0.27
C ALA A 139 -10.12 6.34 -0.90
N ARG A 140 -9.38 5.44 -1.57
CA ARG A 140 -8.55 5.77 -2.72
C ARG A 140 -8.56 4.68 -3.77
N ILE A 141 -8.39 5.11 -5.02
CA ILE A 141 -8.09 4.29 -6.20
C ILE A 141 -6.64 4.58 -6.58
N ILE A 142 -5.86 3.54 -6.80
CA ILE A 142 -4.50 3.62 -7.33
C ILE A 142 -4.47 2.85 -8.64
N ILE A 143 -4.30 3.56 -9.75
CA ILE A 143 -4.07 2.94 -11.05
C ILE A 143 -2.58 2.62 -11.17
N HIS A 144 -2.22 1.47 -11.67
CA HIS A 144 -0.85 1.00 -11.80
C HIS A 144 -0.68 0.05 -12.99
N GLY A 145 0.57 -0.24 -13.32
CA GLY A 145 0.90 -1.17 -14.39
C GLY A 145 1.19 -0.49 -15.71
N ASP A 146 1.25 -1.29 -16.76
CA ASP A 146 1.56 -0.88 -18.12
C ASP A 146 0.73 -1.72 -19.10
N GLU A 147 0.39 -1.16 -20.28
CA GLU A 147 -0.36 -1.86 -21.33
C GLU A 147 0.27 -3.19 -21.73
N GLU A 148 1.58 -3.22 -21.81
CA GLU A 148 2.31 -4.41 -22.22
C GLU A 148 2.61 -5.36 -21.06
N GLY A 149 2.60 -4.83 -19.83
CA GLY A 149 3.25 -5.50 -18.70
C GLY A 149 4.75 -5.65 -18.98
N SER A 150 5.57 -6.01 -18.01
CA SER A 150 6.95 -6.37 -18.34
C SER A 150 7.07 -7.87 -18.58
N ILE A 151 7.82 -8.24 -19.64
CA ILE A 151 8.17 -9.65 -19.93
C ILE A 151 8.85 -10.32 -18.71
N SER A 152 9.54 -9.52 -17.89
CA SER A 152 10.17 -9.97 -16.64
C SER A 152 9.18 -10.15 -15.48
N GLY A 153 7.90 -9.80 -15.65
CA GLY A 153 6.87 -9.82 -14.59
C GLY A 153 7.07 -8.75 -13.50
N LYS A 154 7.99 -7.80 -13.68
CA LYS A 154 8.26 -6.73 -12.70
C LYS A 154 7.21 -5.62 -12.76
N ILE A 155 6.69 -5.33 -13.95
CA ILE A 155 5.60 -4.37 -14.15
C ILE A 155 4.36 -5.20 -14.49
N PRO A 156 3.28 -5.12 -13.71
CA PRO A 156 2.05 -5.84 -14.01
C PRO A 156 1.35 -5.20 -15.20
N PRO A 157 0.37 -5.89 -15.80
CA PRO A 157 -0.59 -5.25 -16.69
C PRO A 157 -1.38 -4.16 -15.96
N LEU A 158 -2.06 -3.31 -16.72
CA LEU A 158 -2.91 -2.24 -16.19
C LEU A 158 -3.93 -2.78 -15.19
N GLY A 159 -3.99 -2.16 -14.04
CA GLY A 159 -4.88 -2.55 -12.95
C GLY A 159 -5.14 -1.42 -11.96
N ALA A 160 -6.11 -1.66 -11.09
CA ALA A 160 -6.47 -0.76 -10.02
C ALA A 160 -6.41 -1.46 -8.66
N SER A 161 -6.02 -0.71 -7.65
CA SER A 161 -6.09 -1.12 -6.25
C SER A 161 -6.95 -0.12 -5.48
N PHE A 162 -7.83 -0.64 -4.65
CA PHE A 162 -8.78 0.13 -3.85
C PHE A 162 -8.45 -0.06 -2.38
N TYR A 163 -8.40 1.03 -1.62
CA TYR A 163 -8.11 0.97 -0.19
C TYR A 163 -8.93 1.99 0.58
N THR A 164 -9.46 1.58 1.72
CA THR A 164 -10.04 2.49 2.72
C THR A 164 -8.94 3.36 3.35
N ASN A 165 -9.28 4.58 3.75
CA ASN A 165 -8.42 5.40 4.60
C ASN A 165 -8.43 4.85 6.04
N SER A 166 -7.50 3.95 6.34
CA SER A 166 -7.40 3.30 7.65
C SER A 166 -6.96 4.24 8.78
N PHE A 167 -6.45 5.43 8.48
CA PHE A 167 -6.19 6.45 9.51
C PHE A 167 -7.49 7.06 10.04
N LEU A 168 -8.51 7.20 9.19
CA LEU A 168 -9.85 7.67 9.59
C LEU A 168 -10.76 6.52 10.04
N HIS A 169 -10.74 5.40 9.32
CA HIS A 169 -11.69 4.31 9.45
C HIS A 169 -11.03 3.05 10.01
N LYS A 170 -10.73 3.06 11.32
CA LYS A 170 -10.03 1.95 12.01
C LYS A 170 -10.83 0.64 12.05
N ASN A 171 -12.16 0.73 11.97
CA ASN A 171 -13.06 -0.42 12.09
C ASN A 171 -13.69 -0.85 10.75
N GLY A 172 -13.19 -0.33 9.64
CA GLY A 172 -13.72 -0.60 8.31
C GLY A 172 -14.19 0.66 7.59
N GLY A 173 -14.20 0.62 6.26
CA GLY A 173 -14.60 1.75 5.40
C GLY A 173 -16.10 2.04 5.42
N LEU A 174 -16.48 3.19 4.86
CA LEU A 174 -17.88 3.60 4.69
C LEU A 174 -18.58 2.85 3.55
N VAL A 175 -17.80 2.35 2.59
CA VAL A 175 -18.26 1.61 1.40
C VAL A 175 -17.48 0.31 1.30
N ASP A 176 -18.14 -0.76 0.93
CA ASP A 176 -17.47 -2.02 0.55
C ASP A 176 -16.80 -1.85 -0.82
N LEU A 177 -15.47 -1.75 -0.81
CA LEU A 177 -14.69 -1.49 -2.03
C LEU A 177 -14.69 -2.66 -3.01
N THR A 178 -15.11 -3.87 -2.60
CA THR A 178 -15.26 -5.00 -3.53
C THR A 178 -16.31 -4.71 -4.59
N LEU A 179 -17.29 -3.85 -4.32
CA LEU A 179 -18.26 -3.37 -5.31
C LEU A 179 -17.59 -2.68 -6.51
N LEU A 180 -16.46 -1.99 -6.28
CA LEU A 180 -15.67 -1.38 -7.35
C LEU A 180 -14.83 -2.43 -8.07
N ALA A 181 -14.15 -3.28 -7.30
CA ALA A 181 -13.21 -4.27 -7.85
C ALA A 181 -13.89 -5.32 -8.73
N THR A 182 -15.12 -5.72 -8.39
CA THR A 182 -15.87 -6.78 -9.11
C THR A 182 -16.86 -6.22 -10.13
N ALA A 183 -16.93 -4.89 -10.30
CA ALA A 183 -17.92 -4.27 -11.19
C ALA A 183 -17.79 -4.70 -12.66
N PHE A 184 -16.56 -4.87 -13.14
CA PHE A 184 -16.27 -5.17 -14.55
C PHE A 184 -15.28 -6.31 -14.72
N ASP A 185 -14.56 -6.71 -13.66
CA ASP A 185 -13.58 -7.79 -13.66
C ASP A 185 -14.08 -8.95 -12.79
N GLU A 186 -14.44 -10.08 -13.43
CA GLU A 186 -14.88 -11.28 -12.72
C GLU A 186 -13.79 -11.87 -11.81
N ASP A 187 -12.52 -11.63 -12.13
CA ASP A 187 -11.37 -12.03 -11.31
C ASP A 187 -10.97 -10.95 -10.27
N GLY A 188 -11.66 -9.81 -10.28
CA GLY A 188 -11.48 -8.75 -9.29
C GLY A 188 -11.91 -9.18 -7.90
N GLY A 189 -11.37 -8.56 -6.86
CA GLY A 189 -11.79 -8.86 -5.49
C GLY A 189 -10.71 -8.58 -4.44
N GLY A 190 -10.96 -9.13 -3.26
CA GLY A 190 -10.13 -8.93 -2.05
C GLY A 190 -10.98 -8.76 -0.80
N HIS A 191 -10.52 -7.92 0.10
CA HIS A 191 -11.27 -7.54 1.30
C HIS A 191 -12.07 -6.25 1.07
N SER A 192 -13.14 -6.05 1.81
CA SER A 192 -13.99 -4.84 1.73
C SER A 192 -13.22 -3.52 1.88
N ASN A 193 -12.07 -3.55 2.55
CA ASN A 193 -11.21 -2.37 2.79
C ASN A 193 -9.93 -2.35 1.95
N ALA A 194 -9.62 -3.43 1.23
CA ALA A 194 -8.41 -3.57 0.42
C ALA A 194 -8.63 -4.63 -0.67
N CYS A 195 -8.84 -4.21 -1.89
CA CYS A 195 -9.11 -5.07 -3.03
C CYS A 195 -8.48 -4.50 -4.30
N GLY A 196 -8.65 -5.20 -5.42
CA GLY A 196 -8.13 -4.74 -6.70
C GLY A 196 -8.70 -5.52 -7.87
N CYS A 197 -8.48 -4.98 -9.07
CA CYS A 197 -8.91 -5.58 -10.33
C CYS A 197 -7.98 -5.17 -11.47
N ARG A 198 -8.20 -5.75 -12.64
CA ARG A 198 -7.61 -5.29 -13.90
C ARG A 198 -8.38 -4.08 -14.43
N ILE A 199 -7.74 -3.30 -15.29
CA ILE A 199 -8.45 -2.39 -16.18
C ILE A 199 -9.12 -3.23 -17.28
N ILE A 200 -10.41 -3.03 -17.47
CA ILE A 200 -11.22 -3.77 -18.45
C ILE A 200 -11.67 -2.79 -19.53
N PRO A 201 -11.45 -3.11 -20.82
CA PRO A 201 -12.06 -2.35 -21.91
C PRO A 201 -13.59 -2.42 -21.81
N LEU A 202 -14.27 -1.28 -21.86
CA LEU A 202 -15.73 -1.19 -21.75
C LEU A 202 -16.32 -0.53 -23.00
N ASP A 203 -17.48 -1.03 -23.43
CA ASP A 203 -18.29 -0.35 -24.45
C ASP A 203 -19.04 0.87 -23.84
N GLU A 204 -19.78 1.60 -24.68
CA GLU A 204 -20.58 2.75 -24.27
C GLU A 204 -21.62 2.43 -23.18
N LEU A 205 -22.08 1.17 -23.12
CA LEU A 205 -23.03 0.69 -22.12
C LEU A 205 -22.36 0.17 -20.83
N GLY A 206 -21.01 0.08 -20.81
CA GLY A 206 -20.24 -0.42 -19.67
C GLY A 206 -20.10 -1.93 -19.65
N THR A 207 -20.32 -2.59 -20.80
CA THR A 207 -20.09 -4.03 -20.94
C THR A 207 -18.64 -4.30 -21.32
N ALA A 208 -18.04 -5.33 -20.73
CA ALA A 208 -16.68 -5.73 -21.01
C ALA A 208 -16.50 -6.16 -22.49
N GLU A 209 -15.53 -5.55 -23.15
CA GLU A 209 -15.11 -5.89 -24.50
C GLU A 209 -13.98 -6.92 -24.50
N ASN A 210 -14.01 -7.84 -25.46
CA ASN A 210 -12.94 -8.83 -25.62
C ASN A 210 -11.77 -8.27 -26.47
N ARG A 211 -11.05 -7.31 -25.92
CA ARG A 211 -9.80 -6.78 -26.47
C ARG A 211 -8.78 -6.50 -25.37
N LYS A 212 -7.54 -6.25 -25.74
CA LYS A 212 -6.50 -5.87 -24.80
C LYS A 212 -6.81 -4.47 -24.24
N PRO A 213 -6.66 -4.24 -22.92
CA PRO A 213 -6.81 -2.92 -22.33
C PRO A 213 -5.70 -1.96 -22.77
N SER A 214 -6.05 -0.70 -22.91
CA SER A 214 -5.15 0.41 -23.20
C SER A 214 -5.20 1.49 -22.12
N VAL A 215 -4.33 2.48 -22.18
CA VAL A 215 -4.35 3.64 -21.26
C VAL A 215 -5.66 4.42 -21.40
N GLU A 216 -6.29 4.42 -22.56
CA GLU A 216 -7.57 5.11 -22.82
C GLU A 216 -8.73 4.52 -22.01
N ASP A 217 -8.69 3.20 -21.73
CA ASP A 217 -9.73 2.52 -20.94
C ASP A 217 -9.72 2.90 -19.46
N ILE A 218 -8.64 3.48 -18.97
CA ILE A 218 -8.50 3.84 -17.56
C ILE A 218 -9.55 4.86 -17.14
N ASP A 219 -9.75 5.91 -17.92
CA ASP A 219 -10.67 6.99 -17.58
C ASP A 219 -12.13 6.53 -17.63
N ASP A 220 -12.49 5.61 -18.53
CA ASP A 220 -13.81 4.99 -18.58
C ASP A 220 -14.07 4.14 -17.33
N ASN A 221 -13.10 3.31 -16.93
CA ASN A 221 -13.20 2.52 -15.70
C ASN A 221 -13.34 3.44 -14.47
N ILE A 222 -12.52 4.48 -14.36
CA ILE A 222 -12.58 5.43 -13.25
C ILE A 222 -13.95 6.13 -13.19
N SER A 223 -14.47 6.59 -14.32
CA SER A 223 -15.76 7.28 -14.38
C SER A 223 -16.89 6.41 -13.86
N ARG A 224 -16.90 5.13 -14.23
CA ARG A 224 -17.92 4.18 -13.77
C ARG A 224 -17.71 3.76 -12.31
N TRP A 225 -16.48 3.64 -11.82
CA TRP A 225 -16.23 3.43 -10.39
C TRP A 225 -16.69 4.62 -9.55
N LEU A 226 -16.56 5.84 -10.07
CA LEU A 226 -17.10 7.04 -9.42
C LEU A 226 -18.63 7.03 -9.34
N GLU A 227 -19.32 6.56 -10.38
CA GLU A 227 -20.79 6.38 -10.35
C GLU A 227 -21.18 5.37 -9.26
N ILE A 228 -20.51 4.22 -9.19
CA ILE A 228 -20.75 3.20 -8.16
C ILE A 228 -20.45 3.76 -6.78
N TRP A 229 -19.32 4.44 -6.61
CA TRP A 229 -18.95 5.09 -5.35
C TRP A 229 -20.02 6.07 -4.90
N ASN A 230 -20.46 6.98 -5.77
CA ASN A 230 -21.45 8.00 -5.46
C ASN A 230 -22.81 7.41 -5.07
N ASN A 231 -23.18 6.27 -5.66
CA ASN A 231 -24.43 5.58 -5.34
C ASN A 231 -24.39 4.86 -3.97
N HIS A 232 -23.22 4.49 -3.49
CA HIS A 232 -23.07 3.73 -2.24
C HIS A 232 -22.44 4.56 -1.10
N TYR A 233 -21.87 5.72 -1.42
CA TYR A 233 -21.30 6.60 -0.41
C TYR A 233 -22.44 7.25 0.41
N PRO A 234 -22.33 7.24 1.76
CA PRO A 234 -23.37 7.83 2.61
C PRO A 234 -23.59 9.31 2.28
N ASN A 235 -24.82 9.65 1.94
CA ASN A 235 -25.21 11.06 1.83
C ASN A 235 -25.12 11.69 3.21
N SER A 236 -24.31 12.75 3.35
CA SER A 236 -24.17 13.55 4.58
C SER A 236 -25.43 14.40 4.84
#